data_0ba568785a4cba3b118e38ddb8b44ec8
#
_entry.id   0ba568785a4cba3b118e38ddb8b44ec8
#
_cell.length_a   1.000
_cell.length_b   1.000
_cell.length_c   1.000
_cell.angle_alpha   90.00
_cell.angle_beta   90.00
_cell.angle_gamma   90.00
#
_symmetry.space_group_name_H-M   'P 1'
#
loop_
_entity.id
_entity.type
_entity.pdbx_description
1 polymer ?
#
loop_
_entity_poly.entity_id
_entity_poly.type
_entity_poly.pdbx_seq_one_letter_code
_entity_poly.pdbx_strand_id
1 'polypeptide(L)'
;MTTMPESFFGWVTFLLHQYGDVLLKGACVTLLLAIVGTLIGCVIGLVVGIIQTIPEDPKASAAKKALVKVTQLVLNAYVELFRGTPMIVQAMVVYYGAMSMFNIDMSPMFAGFLVVSINTGAYMAETVRGGIESIDPGQREAAVAIGMDHFQTMRCVILPQALRNIMPQIGNNLIINIKDTSVLNVISVTELYFASKSAAGVYYRYFEIFFITCVIYFIMTFTASRLL
;
A
#
# COMPACT_ATOMS: atom_id res chain seq x y z
N MET A 1 25.35 37.87 9.68
CA MET A 1 25.28 36.62 10.47
C MET A 1 23.88 36.52 11.02
N THR A 2 23.06 35.65 10.52
CA THR A 2 21.73 35.39 11.12
C THR A 2 21.94 34.75 12.47
N THR A 3 21.55 35.45 13.55
CA THR A 3 21.62 34.89 14.90
C THR A 3 20.74 33.65 14.97
N MET A 4 21.28 32.52 15.46
CA MET A 4 20.54 31.28 15.62
C MET A 4 19.37 31.53 16.59
N PRO A 5 18.18 30.97 16.31
CA PRO A 5 17.03 31.12 17.20
C PRO A 5 17.28 30.48 18.58
N GLU A 6 16.81 31.14 19.66
CA GLU A 6 16.92 30.58 21.03
C GLU A 6 15.66 29.82 21.44
N SER A 7 14.49 30.16 20.86
CA SER A 7 13.20 29.56 21.22
C SER A 7 12.79 28.44 20.29
N PHE A 8 11.94 27.51 20.76
CA PHE A 8 11.33 26.46 19.97
C PHE A 8 10.62 26.98 18.72
N PHE A 9 9.73 27.97 18.87
CA PHE A 9 9.01 28.54 17.73
C PHE A 9 9.94 29.32 16.78
N GLY A 10 11.00 29.92 17.30
CA GLY A 10 12.03 30.54 16.46
C GLY A 10 12.72 29.49 15.58
N TRP A 11 13.05 28.31 16.10
CA TRP A 11 13.61 27.22 15.32
C TRP A 11 12.60 26.66 14.31
N VAL A 12 11.33 26.48 14.68
CA VAL A 12 10.29 26.01 13.76
C VAL A 12 10.15 26.95 12.56
N THR A 13 10.08 28.27 12.78
CA THR A 13 9.98 29.25 11.69
C THR A 13 11.24 29.29 10.84
N PHE A 14 12.42 29.22 11.45
CA PHE A 14 13.68 29.17 10.74
C PHE A 14 13.78 27.93 9.84
N LEU A 15 13.48 26.75 10.38
CA LEU A 15 13.53 25.48 9.65
C LEU A 15 12.50 25.42 8.52
N LEU A 16 11.30 25.95 8.73
CA LEU A 16 10.29 26.08 7.67
C LEU A 16 10.76 27.00 6.54
N HIS A 17 11.39 28.13 6.88
CA HIS A 17 11.92 29.03 5.86
C HIS A 17 13.09 28.40 5.09
N GLN A 18 13.98 27.67 5.78
CA GLN A 18 15.18 27.08 5.19
C GLN A 18 14.92 25.79 4.40
N TYR A 19 14.01 24.92 4.90
CA TYR A 19 13.77 23.58 4.35
C TYR A 19 12.33 23.37 3.87
N GLY A 20 11.47 24.37 3.89
CA GLY A 20 10.06 24.25 3.52
C GLY A 20 9.88 23.64 2.12
N ASP A 21 10.64 24.10 1.14
CA ASP A 21 10.59 23.58 -0.24
C ASP A 21 11.01 22.09 -0.33
N VAL A 22 12.02 21.71 0.45
CA VAL A 22 12.53 20.32 0.49
C VAL A 22 11.49 19.41 1.16
N LEU A 23 10.89 19.86 2.27
CA LEU A 23 9.82 19.15 2.97
C LEU A 23 8.57 19.00 2.09
N LEU A 24 8.20 20.07 1.36
CA LEU A 24 7.06 20.04 0.44
C LEU A 24 7.30 19.04 -0.71
N LYS A 25 8.48 19.06 -1.31
CA LYS A 25 8.87 18.05 -2.33
C LYS A 25 8.81 16.64 -1.77
N GLY A 26 9.33 16.44 -0.55
CA GLY A 26 9.23 15.16 0.15
C GLY A 26 7.79 14.72 0.39
N ALA A 27 6.89 15.63 0.79
CA ALA A 27 5.47 15.37 0.95
C ALA A 27 4.79 14.98 -0.38
N CYS A 28 5.15 15.64 -1.49
CA CYS A 28 4.66 15.26 -2.82
C CYS A 28 5.11 13.85 -3.22
N VAL A 29 6.37 13.48 -2.93
CA VAL A 29 6.88 12.12 -3.18
C VAL A 29 6.15 11.09 -2.32
N THR A 30 5.91 11.39 -1.04
CA THR A 30 5.10 10.56 -0.14
C THR A 30 3.70 10.30 -0.72
N LEU A 31 3.00 11.36 -1.13
CA LEU A 31 1.66 11.24 -1.72
C LEU A 31 1.68 10.46 -3.04
N LEU A 32 2.67 10.71 -3.90
CA LEU A 32 2.82 9.98 -5.17
C LEU A 32 3.01 8.49 -4.94
N LEU A 33 3.91 8.10 -4.02
CA LEU A 33 4.14 6.70 -3.65
C LEU A 33 2.89 6.05 -3.07
N ALA A 34 2.20 6.74 -2.15
CA ALA A 34 1.00 6.24 -1.51
C ALA A 34 -0.14 6.05 -2.51
N ILE A 35 -0.41 7.03 -3.37
CA ILE A 35 -1.51 6.97 -4.35
C ILE A 35 -1.23 5.89 -5.39
N VAL A 36 -0.08 5.94 -6.06
CA VAL A 36 0.27 4.98 -7.12
C VAL A 36 0.38 3.57 -6.56
N GLY A 37 1.06 3.41 -5.41
CA GLY A 37 1.19 2.12 -4.73
C GLY A 37 -0.16 1.53 -4.31
N THR A 38 -1.08 2.37 -3.80
CA THR A 38 -2.44 1.93 -3.45
C THR A 38 -3.23 1.52 -4.70
N LEU A 39 -3.20 2.30 -5.77
CA LEU A 39 -3.93 1.99 -7.01
C LEU A 39 -3.46 0.67 -7.62
N ILE A 40 -2.14 0.49 -7.78
CA ILE A 40 -1.57 -0.76 -8.31
C ILE A 40 -1.87 -1.92 -7.34
N GLY A 41 -1.69 -1.71 -6.03
CA GLY A 41 -2.00 -2.70 -5.01
C GLY A 41 -3.47 -3.12 -5.01
N CYS A 42 -4.41 -2.19 -5.23
CA CYS A 42 -5.83 -2.52 -5.37
C CYS A 42 -6.09 -3.42 -6.59
N VAL A 43 -5.43 -3.15 -7.72
CA VAL A 43 -5.55 -4.00 -8.93
C VAL A 43 -4.99 -5.40 -8.64
N ILE A 44 -3.80 -5.50 -8.06
CA ILE A 44 -3.19 -6.77 -7.67
C ILE A 44 -4.12 -7.52 -6.71
N GLY A 45 -4.57 -6.85 -5.64
CA GLY A 45 -5.41 -7.44 -4.61
C GLY A 45 -6.77 -7.90 -5.15
N LEU A 46 -7.37 -7.15 -6.08
CA LEU A 46 -8.62 -7.54 -6.72
C LEU A 46 -8.45 -8.85 -7.52
N VAL A 47 -7.40 -8.93 -8.34
CA VAL A 47 -7.11 -10.14 -9.12
C VAL A 47 -6.82 -11.33 -8.22
N VAL A 48 -5.94 -11.15 -7.24
CA VAL A 48 -5.55 -12.23 -6.30
C VAL A 48 -6.75 -12.67 -5.47
N GLY A 49 -7.50 -11.74 -4.86
CA GLY A 49 -8.65 -12.06 -4.01
C GLY A 49 -9.77 -12.78 -4.76
N ILE A 50 -10.05 -12.38 -6.02
CA ILE A 50 -11.03 -13.10 -6.86
C ILE A 50 -10.55 -14.54 -7.13
N ILE A 51 -9.27 -14.72 -7.50
CA ILE A 51 -8.74 -16.07 -7.80
C ILE A 51 -8.79 -16.96 -6.55
N GLN A 52 -8.52 -16.42 -5.37
CA GLN A 52 -8.59 -17.18 -4.12
C GLN A 52 -10.02 -17.66 -3.80
N THR A 53 -11.06 -16.97 -4.30
CA THR A 53 -12.47 -17.35 -4.07
C THR A 53 -13.08 -18.25 -5.13
N ILE A 54 -12.30 -18.68 -6.15
CA ILE A 54 -12.79 -19.62 -7.17
C ILE A 54 -13.08 -20.97 -6.52
N PRO A 55 -14.34 -21.46 -6.56
CA PRO A 55 -14.71 -22.76 -5.98
C PRO A 55 -14.14 -23.89 -6.83
N GLU A 56 -13.90 -25.04 -6.19
CA GLU A 56 -13.58 -26.28 -6.90
C GLU A 56 -14.78 -26.72 -7.76
N ASP A 57 -14.59 -26.84 -9.06
CA ASP A 57 -15.59 -27.40 -9.98
C ASP A 57 -15.53 -28.94 -9.92
N PRO A 58 -16.57 -29.61 -9.39
CA PRO A 58 -16.58 -31.08 -9.32
C PRO A 58 -16.43 -31.76 -10.67
N LYS A 59 -16.88 -31.12 -11.76
CA LYS A 59 -16.88 -31.63 -13.13
C LYS A 59 -15.59 -31.33 -13.90
N ALA A 60 -14.69 -30.51 -13.35
CA ALA A 60 -13.45 -30.14 -14.00
C ALA A 60 -12.47 -31.37 -14.07
N SER A 61 -11.64 -31.38 -15.12
CA SER A 61 -10.57 -32.36 -15.25
C SER A 61 -9.57 -32.27 -14.08
N ALA A 62 -8.90 -33.38 -13.78
CA ALA A 62 -7.89 -33.45 -12.73
C ALA A 62 -6.78 -32.37 -12.92
N ALA A 63 -6.36 -32.16 -14.16
CA ALA A 63 -5.36 -31.11 -14.48
C ALA A 63 -5.86 -29.72 -14.16
N LYS A 64 -7.14 -29.36 -14.47
CA LYS A 64 -7.72 -28.09 -14.15
C LYS A 64 -7.85 -27.89 -12.64
N LYS A 65 -8.29 -28.92 -11.90
CA LYS A 65 -8.35 -28.87 -10.43
C LYS A 65 -6.97 -28.65 -9.81
N ALA A 66 -5.96 -29.38 -10.28
CA ALA A 66 -4.58 -29.24 -9.82
C ALA A 66 -4.05 -27.82 -10.10
N LEU A 67 -4.29 -27.28 -11.30
CA LEU A 67 -3.88 -25.91 -11.66
C LEU A 67 -4.49 -24.86 -10.73
N VAL A 68 -5.82 -24.92 -10.50
CA VAL A 68 -6.50 -23.97 -9.60
C VAL A 68 -5.91 -24.07 -8.19
N LYS A 69 -5.76 -25.29 -7.66
CA LYS A 69 -5.22 -25.51 -6.32
C LYS A 69 -3.78 -25.01 -6.16
N VAL A 70 -2.91 -25.28 -7.14
CA VAL A 70 -1.52 -24.78 -7.12
C VAL A 70 -1.49 -23.27 -7.21
N THR A 71 -2.30 -22.65 -8.08
CA THR A 71 -2.40 -21.20 -8.18
C THR A 71 -2.85 -20.58 -6.85
N GLN A 72 -3.91 -21.12 -6.24
CA GLN A 72 -4.39 -20.64 -4.93
C GLN A 72 -3.33 -20.82 -3.84
N LEU A 73 -2.59 -21.94 -3.82
CA LEU A 73 -1.51 -22.16 -2.86
C LEU A 73 -0.41 -21.11 -2.99
N VAL A 74 0.02 -20.82 -4.22
CA VAL A 74 1.06 -19.79 -4.47
C VAL A 74 0.57 -18.40 -4.08
N LEU A 75 -0.68 -18.06 -4.41
CA LEU A 75 -1.25 -16.77 -4.04
C LEU A 75 -1.48 -16.62 -2.54
N ASN A 76 -1.87 -17.70 -1.85
CA ASN A 76 -1.96 -17.71 -0.39
C ASN A 76 -0.58 -17.50 0.24
N ALA A 77 0.44 -18.19 -0.24
CA ALA A 77 1.82 -18.00 0.24
C ALA A 77 2.31 -16.56 0.02
N TYR A 78 1.99 -15.96 -1.14
CA TYR A 78 2.25 -14.54 -1.39
C TYR A 78 1.57 -13.64 -0.34
N VAL A 79 0.28 -13.82 -0.11
CA VAL A 79 -0.49 -13.00 0.84
C VAL A 79 0.06 -13.16 2.26
N GLU A 80 0.31 -14.41 2.70
CA GLU A 80 0.87 -14.68 4.03
C GLU A 80 2.26 -14.09 4.21
N LEU A 81 3.15 -14.22 3.21
CA LEU A 81 4.50 -13.68 3.26
C LEU A 81 4.51 -12.15 3.42
N PHE A 82 3.76 -11.44 2.56
CA PHE A 82 3.79 -9.97 2.55
C PHE A 82 2.99 -9.35 3.69
N ARG A 83 2.00 -10.05 4.25
CA ARG A 83 1.29 -9.61 5.46
C ARG A 83 2.03 -10.04 6.74
N GLY A 84 2.82 -11.08 6.70
CA GLY A 84 3.56 -11.62 7.84
C GLY A 84 4.93 -11.01 8.06
N THR A 85 5.41 -10.14 7.15
CA THR A 85 6.74 -9.52 7.26
C THR A 85 6.66 -7.99 7.24
N PRO A 86 7.55 -7.26 7.97
CA PRO A 86 7.55 -5.80 7.95
C PRO A 86 7.93 -5.24 6.58
N MET A 87 7.22 -4.20 6.12
CA MET A 87 7.48 -3.56 4.81
C MET A 87 8.92 -3.01 4.71
N ILE A 88 9.50 -2.54 5.80
CA ILE A 88 10.90 -2.08 5.84
C ILE A 88 11.89 -3.20 5.44
N VAL A 89 11.64 -4.44 5.91
CA VAL A 89 12.47 -5.61 5.58
C VAL A 89 12.25 -5.99 4.12
N GLN A 90 10.99 -5.98 3.65
CA GLN A 90 10.65 -6.23 2.25
C GLN A 90 11.37 -5.25 1.32
N ALA A 91 11.40 -3.96 1.66
CA ALA A 91 12.09 -2.93 0.89
C ALA A 91 13.60 -3.23 0.76
N MET A 92 14.25 -3.62 1.85
CA MET A 92 15.67 -3.98 1.83
C MET A 92 15.94 -5.25 1.02
N VAL A 93 15.13 -6.29 1.20
CA VAL A 93 15.27 -7.57 0.46
C VAL A 93 15.08 -7.34 -1.04
N VAL A 94 14.05 -6.60 -1.43
CA VAL A 94 13.78 -6.32 -2.86
C VAL A 94 14.89 -5.48 -3.47
N TYR A 95 15.26 -4.37 -2.84
CA TYR A 95 16.23 -3.42 -3.38
C TYR A 95 17.64 -4.00 -3.46
N TYR A 96 18.16 -4.48 -2.33
CA TYR A 96 19.52 -5.04 -2.28
C TYR A 96 19.61 -6.44 -2.88
N GLY A 97 18.53 -7.23 -2.77
CA GLY A 97 18.44 -8.56 -3.35
C GLY A 97 18.44 -8.53 -4.88
N ALA A 98 17.75 -7.56 -5.50
CA ALA A 98 17.76 -7.38 -6.95
C ALA A 98 19.20 -7.18 -7.50
N MET A 99 19.99 -6.34 -6.82
CA MET A 99 21.38 -6.13 -7.20
C MET A 99 22.25 -7.36 -6.92
N SER A 100 22.15 -7.93 -5.71
CA SER A 100 23.03 -9.01 -5.27
C SER A 100 22.81 -10.33 -6.01
N MET A 101 21.54 -10.70 -6.29
CA MET A 101 21.21 -12.00 -6.88
C MET A 101 21.05 -11.96 -8.40
N PHE A 102 20.59 -10.83 -8.94
CA PHE A 102 20.22 -10.71 -10.35
C PHE A 102 21.02 -9.66 -11.10
N ASN A 103 21.92 -8.92 -10.42
CA ASN A 103 22.68 -7.80 -10.97
C ASN A 103 21.77 -6.72 -11.62
N ILE A 104 20.59 -6.52 -11.04
CA ILE A 104 19.62 -5.50 -11.48
C ILE A 104 19.82 -4.25 -10.63
N ASP A 105 20.32 -3.18 -11.26
CA ASP A 105 20.41 -1.85 -10.64
C ASP A 105 19.06 -1.14 -10.72
N MET A 106 18.37 -1.12 -9.60
CA MET A 106 17.01 -0.59 -9.49
C MET A 106 17.05 0.78 -8.82
N SER A 107 16.39 1.78 -9.42
CA SER A 107 16.30 3.08 -8.73
C SER A 107 15.51 2.95 -7.43
N PRO A 108 15.89 3.69 -6.35
CA PRO A 108 15.16 3.67 -5.07
C PRO A 108 13.68 3.96 -5.22
N MET A 109 13.31 4.91 -6.10
CA MET A 109 11.92 5.27 -6.35
C MET A 109 11.13 4.13 -6.98
N PHE A 110 11.70 3.42 -7.97
CA PHE A 110 11.05 2.27 -8.59
C PHE A 110 10.88 1.12 -7.59
N ALA A 111 11.92 0.84 -6.80
CA ALA A 111 11.84 -0.14 -5.70
C ALA A 111 10.74 0.23 -4.70
N GLY A 112 10.62 1.51 -4.34
CA GLY A 112 9.56 2.03 -3.48
C GLY A 112 8.17 1.76 -4.04
N PHE A 113 7.91 2.09 -5.31
CA PHE A 113 6.63 1.77 -5.97
C PHE A 113 6.34 0.27 -5.96
N LEU A 114 7.34 -0.54 -6.30
CA LEU A 114 7.18 -2.00 -6.36
C LEU A 114 6.81 -2.57 -4.99
N VAL A 115 7.54 -2.19 -3.94
CA VAL A 115 7.33 -2.68 -2.58
C VAL A 115 5.96 -2.26 -2.05
N VAL A 116 5.60 -0.98 -2.16
CA VAL A 116 4.29 -0.48 -1.69
C VAL A 116 3.16 -1.18 -2.44
N SER A 117 3.29 -1.35 -3.78
CA SER A 117 2.25 -1.99 -4.59
C SER A 117 2.05 -3.47 -4.24
N ILE A 118 3.14 -4.22 -4.07
CA ILE A 118 3.08 -5.65 -3.74
C ILE A 118 2.57 -5.85 -2.31
N ASN A 119 3.06 -5.05 -1.36
CA ASN A 119 2.60 -5.11 0.03
C ASN A 119 1.11 -4.77 0.14
N THR A 120 0.69 -3.63 -0.42
CA THR A 120 -0.73 -3.24 -0.47
C THR A 120 -1.58 -4.28 -1.19
N GLY A 121 -1.07 -4.89 -2.27
CA GLY A 121 -1.74 -5.96 -3.01
C GLY A 121 -2.08 -7.16 -2.13
N ALA A 122 -1.18 -7.56 -1.24
CA ALA A 122 -1.43 -8.65 -0.30
C ALA A 122 -2.54 -8.31 0.72
N TYR A 123 -2.52 -7.10 1.29
CA TYR A 123 -3.59 -6.64 2.19
C TYR A 123 -4.93 -6.51 1.46
N MET A 124 -4.91 -5.99 0.25
CA MET A 124 -6.12 -5.83 -0.57
C MET A 124 -6.69 -7.17 -1.05
N ALA A 125 -5.84 -8.17 -1.33
CA ALA A 125 -6.31 -9.52 -1.67
C ALA A 125 -7.17 -10.13 -0.56
N GLU A 126 -6.72 -10.02 0.68
CA GLU A 126 -7.47 -10.47 1.85
C GLU A 126 -8.76 -9.67 2.05
N THR A 127 -8.70 -8.34 1.85
CA THR A 127 -9.88 -7.47 1.91
C THR A 127 -10.91 -7.85 0.85
N VAL A 128 -10.49 -8.10 -0.38
CA VAL A 128 -11.37 -8.52 -1.49
C VAL A 128 -11.96 -9.90 -1.21
N ARG A 129 -11.14 -10.87 -0.77
CA ARG A 129 -11.59 -12.21 -0.39
C ARG A 129 -12.67 -12.13 0.69
N GLY A 130 -12.39 -11.42 1.79
CA GLY A 130 -13.36 -11.22 2.87
C GLY A 130 -14.62 -10.47 2.43
N GLY A 131 -14.49 -9.48 1.54
CA GLY A 131 -15.61 -8.76 0.94
C GLY A 131 -16.52 -9.67 0.09
N ILE A 132 -15.93 -10.58 -0.69
CA ILE A 132 -16.69 -11.58 -1.48
C ILE A 132 -17.40 -12.59 -0.55
N GLU A 133 -16.70 -13.07 0.47
CA GLU A 133 -17.22 -14.03 1.45
C GLU A 133 -18.30 -13.43 2.35
N SER A 134 -18.32 -12.11 2.53
CA SER A 134 -19.35 -11.40 3.33
C SER A 134 -20.71 -11.28 2.63
N ILE A 135 -20.79 -11.58 1.34
CA ILE A 135 -22.06 -11.54 0.61
C ILE A 135 -22.91 -12.76 0.98
N ASP A 136 -24.18 -12.51 1.26
CA ASP A 136 -25.14 -13.54 1.63
C ASP A 136 -25.13 -14.70 0.60
N PRO A 137 -24.94 -15.97 1.03
CA PRO A 137 -24.95 -17.13 0.13
C PRO A 137 -26.21 -17.24 -0.72
N GLY A 138 -27.35 -16.77 -0.21
CA GLY A 138 -28.62 -16.74 -0.95
C GLY A 138 -28.56 -15.92 -2.24
N GLN A 139 -27.67 -14.91 -2.32
CA GLN A 139 -27.44 -14.15 -3.57
C GLN A 139 -26.84 -15.05 -4.66
N ARG A 140 -25.92 -15.92 -4.28
CA ARG A 140 -25.32 -16.89 -5.21
C ARG A 140 -26.31 -17.97 -5.59
N GLU A 141 -27.07 -18.50 -4.64
CA GLU A 141 -28.09 -19.53 -4.86
C GLU A 141 -29.21 -19.01 -5.78
N ALA A 142 -29.68 -17.78 -5.56
CA ALA A 142 -30.68 -17.16 -6.41
C ALA A 142 -30.18 -16.94 -7.86
N ALA A 143 -28.93 -16.50 -8.02
CA ALA A 143 -28.32 -16.32 -9.34
C ALA A 143 -28.23 -17.65 -10.11
N VAL A 144 -27.83 -18.72 -9.43
CA VAL A 144 -27.77 -20.08 -10.01
C VAL A 144 -29.16 -20.58 -10.35
N ALA A 145 -30.18 -20.34 -9.50
CA ALA A 145 -31.56 -20.76 -9.74
C ALA A 145 -32.18 -20.15 -11.01
N ILE A 146 -31.76 -18.96 -11.41
CA ILE A 146 -32.17 -18.31 -12.67
C ILE A 146 -31.25 -18.65 -13.85
N GLY A 147 -30.32 -19.63 -13.69
CA GLY A 147 -29.49 -20.16 -14.76
C GLY A 147 -28.18 -19.41 -15.01
N MET A 148 -27.74 -18.53 -14.10
CA MET A 148 -26.43 -17.88 -14.20
C MET A 148 -25.31 -18.86 -13.96
N ASP A 149 -24.27 -18.81 -14.82
CA ASP A 149 -23.04 -19.52 -14.56
C ASP A 149 -22.17 -18.81 -13.49
N HIS A 150 -21.08 -19.45 -13.06
CA HIS A 150 -20.21 -18.89 -12.02
C HIS A 150 -19.65 -17.50 -12.38
N PHE A 151 -19.25 -17.30 -13.64
CA PHE A 151 -18.66 -16.02 -14.08
C PHE A 151 -19.74 -14.90 -14.11
N GLN A 152 -20.93 -15.22 -14.61
CA GLN A 152 -22.05 -14.29 -14.61
C GLN A 152 -22.48 -13.92 -13.19
N THR A 153 -22.59 -14.91 -12.30
CA THR A 153 -22.90 -14.71 -10.88
C THR A 153 -21.87 -13.81 -10.21
N MET A 154 -20.57 -14.09 -10.41
CA MET A 154 -19.51 -13.29 -9.83
C MET A 154 -19.53 -11.85 -10.37
N ARG A 155 -19.60 -11.67 -11.70
CA ARG A 155 -19.51 -10.35 -12.34
C ARG A 155 -20.73 -9.48 -12.09
N CYS A 156 -21.94 -10.07 -12.14
CA CYS A 156 -23.18 -9.28 -12.14
C CYS A 156 -23.82 -9.17 -10.75
N VAL A 157 -23.58 -10.12 -9.85
CA VAL A 157 -24.24 -10.17 -8.55
C VAL A 157 -23.27 -9.96 -7.39
N ILE A 158 -22.23 -10.78 -7.28
CA ILE A 158 -21.35 -10.81 -6.10
C ILE A 158 -20.36 -9.65 -6.10
N LEU A 159 -19.57 -9.49 -7.17
CA LEU A 159 -18.48 -8.53 -7.22
C LEU A 159 -18.95 -7.06 -7.06
N PRO A 160 -20.08 -6.60 -7.69
CA PRO A 160 -20.56 -5.24 -7.48
C PRO A 160 -20.94 -4.94 -6.03
N GLN A 161 -21.49 -5.93 -5.31
CA GLN A 161 -21.82 -5.81 -3.89
C GLN A 161 -20.56 -5.83 -3.03
N ALA A 162 -19.66 -6.79 -3.27
CA ALA A 162 -18.39 -6.89 -2.56
C ALA A 162 -17.56 -5.61 -2.69
N LEU A 163 -17.46 -5.03 -3.91
CA LEU A 163 -16.73 -3.78 -4.13
C LEU A 163 -17.27 -2.63 -3.29
N ARG A 164 -18.58 -2.50 -3.14
CA ARG A 164 -19.19 -1.49 -2.27
C ARG A 164 -18.79 -1.67 -0.80
N ASN A 165 -18.75 -2.92 -0.34
CA ASN A 165 -18.39 -3.25 1.05
C ASN A 165 -16.90 -2.96 1.34
N ILE A 166 -16.02 -3.11 0.36
CA ILE A 166 -14.57 -2.90 0.56
C ILE A 166 -14.09 -1.47 0.27
N MET A 167 -14.91 -0.61 -0.34
CA MET A 167 -14.53 0.78 -0.65
C MET A 167 -13.95 1.55 0.55
N PRO A 168 -14.54 1.51 1.76
CA PRO A 168 -13.97 2.19 2.91
C PRO A 168 -12.57 1.68 3.27
N GLN A 169 -12.30 0.37 3.06
CA GLN A 169 -11.00 -0.22 3.35
C GLN A 169 -9.94 0.20 2.34
N ILE A 170 -10.32 0.43 1.07
CA ILE A 170 -9.42 1.00 0.05
C ILE A 170 -8.96 2.39 0.50
N GLY A 171 -9.89 3.24 0.95
CA GLY A 171 -9.56 4.56 1.49
C GLY A 171 -8.64 4.49 2.70
N ASN A 172 -8.92 3.58 3.63
CA ASN A 172 -8.07 3.37 4.80
C ASN A 172 -6.65 2.91 4.43
N ASN A 173 -6.50 2.04 3.44
CA ASN A 173 -5.18 1.63 2.94
C ASN A 173 -4.37 2.81 2.37
N LEU A 174 -4.99 3.74 1.65
CA LEU A 174 -4.30 4.95 1.19
C LEU A 174 -3.76 5.78 2.37
N ILE A 175 -4.58 5.98 3.41
CA ILE A 175 -4.17 6.72 4.62
C ILE A 175 -3.00 6.00 5.34
N ILE A 176 -3.03 4.68 5.40
CA ILE A 176 -1.94 3.87 5.96
C ILE A 176 -0.68 4.06 5.11
N ASN A 177 -0.76 3.91 3.80
CA ASN A 177 0.37 4.02 2.89
C ASN A 177 1.03 5.41 2.95
N ILE A 178 0.29 6.51 3.13
CA ILE A 178 0.87 7.84 3.34
C ILE A 178 1.89 7.83 4.48
N LYS A 179 1.64 7.10 5.56
CA LYS A 179 2.54 6.99 6.71
C LYS A 179 3.62 5.95 6.49
N ASP A 180 3.26 4.81 5.94
CA ASP A 180 4.14 3.66 5.80
C ASP A 180 5.23 3.83 4.74
N THR A 181 5.04 4.74 3.75
CA THR A 181 6.10 5.12 2.81
C THR A 181 7.35 5.66 3.51
N SER A 182 7.24 6.16 4.75
CA SER A 182 8.36 6.64 5.57
C SER A 182 9.45 5.58 5.79
N VAL A 183 9.09 4.27 5.80
CA VAL A 183 10.07 3.18 5.98
C VAL A 183 11.01 3.03 4.77
N LEU A 184 10.62 3.57 3.60
CA LEU A 184 11.42 3.50 2.38
C LEU A 184 12.69 4.37 2.44
N ASN A 185 12.86 5.19 3.49
CA ASN A 185 14.09 5.92 3.74
C ASN A 185 15.32 4.98 3.85
N VAL A 186 15.13 3.71 4.24
CA VAL A 186 16.22 2.72 4.36
C VAL A 186 16.86 2.35 3.02
N ILE A 187 16.12 2.52 1.93
CA ILE A 187 16.61 2.33 0.56
C ILE A 187 16.83 3.67 -0.15
N SER A 188 16.96 4.76 0.60
CA SER A 188 17.26 6.12 0.12
C SER A 188 16.16 6.75 -0.76
N VAL A 189 14.91 6.37 -0.59
CA VAL A 189 13.78 7.11 -1.20
C VAL A 189 13.65 8.46 -0.52
N THR A 190 13.72 9.54 -1.30
CA THR A 190 13.71 10.94 -0.80
C THR A 190 12.28 11.45 -0.58
N GLU A 191 11.50 10.75 0.25
CA GLU A 191 10.17 11.15 0.70
C GLU A 191 10.25 12.08 1.93
N LEU A 192 9.10 12.44 2.53
CA LEU A 192 9.02 13.43 3.60
C LEU A 192 9.89 13.08 4.83
N TYR A 193 9.88 11.82 5.29
CA TYR A 193 10.68 11.41 6.44
C TYR A 193 12.17 11.50 6.16
N PHE A 194 12.60 11.07 4.97
CA PHE A 194 14.00 11.20 4.53
C PHE A 194 14.45 12.66 4.48
N ALA A 195 13.63 13.53 3.88
CA ALA A 195 13.88 14.97 3.82
C ALA A 195 14.01 15.58 5.23
N SER A 196 13.11 15.22 6.13
CA SER A 196 13.10 15.66 7.52
C SER A 196 14.34 15.20 8.28
N LYS A 197 14.70 13.91 8.15
CA LYS A 197 15.88 13.33 8.79
C LYS A 197 17.17 14.00 8.32
N SER A 198 17.26 14.29 7.02
CA SER A 198 18.42 15.01 6.45
C SER A 198 18.51 16.44 6.98
N ALA A 199 17.38 17.17 7.05
CA ALA A 199 17.35 18.54 7.60
C ALA A 199 17.66 18.56 9.11
N ALA A 200 17.17 17.57 9.88
CA ALA A 200 17.46 17.43 11.30
C ALA A 200 18.96 17.28 11.59
N GLY A 201 19.65 16.52 10.74
CA GLY A 201 21.09 16.24 10.90
C GLY A 201 22.00 17.47 10.73
N VAL A 202 21.54 18.51 10.03
CA VAL A 202 22.36 19.73 9.80
C VAL A 202 22.53 20.56 11.05
N TYR A 203 21.44 20.76 11.82
CA TYR A 203 21.44 21.61 13.04
C TYR A 203 21.27 20.80 14.33
N TYR A 204 21.14 19.47 14.23
CA TYR A 204 20.84 18.56 15.35
C TYR A 204 19.54 18.93 16.09
N ARG A 205 18.59 19.53 15.35
CA ARG A 205 17.26 19.94 15.86
C ARG A 205 16.18 18.93 15.48
N TYR A 206 16.29 17.75 16.04
CA TYR A 206 15.38 16.63 15.75
C TYR A 206 13.95 16.92 16.23
N PHE A 207 13.78 17.47 17.41
CA PHE A 207 12.44 17.69 17.95
C PHE A 207 11.65 18.69 17.10
N GLU A 208 12.24 19.83 16.75
CA GLU A 208 11.57 20.87 15.99
C GLU A 208 11.22 20.43 14.57
N ILE A 209 12.15 19.75 13.88
CA ILE A 209 11.89 19.29 12.51
C ILE A 209 10.85 18.16 12.48
N PHE A 210 10.90 17.21 13.43
CA PHE A 210 9.92 16.12 13.48
C PHE A 210 8.56 16.60 13.99
N PHE A 211 8.47 17.69 14.75
CA PHE A 211 7.23 18.38 15.03
C PHE A 211 6.60 18.93 13.73
N ILE A 212 7.37 19.63 12.90
CA ILE A 212 6.92 20.10 11.58
C ILE A 212 6.46 18.92 10.72
N THR A 213 7.26 17.86 10.66
CA THR A 213 6.95 16.65 9.91
C THR A 213 5.66 15.99 10.37
N CYS A 214 5.43 15.90 11.67
CA CYS A 214 4.19 15.39 12.25
C CYS A 214 2.97 16.21 11.80
N VAL A 215 3.08 17.55 11.82
CA VAL A 215 2.01 18.43 11.34
C VAL A 215 1.73 18.20 9.85
N ILE A 216 2.77 18.05 9.01
CA ILE A 216 2.59 17.80 7.58
C ILE A 216 1.91 16.44 7.35
N TYR A 217 2.35 15.36 8.00
CA TYR A 217 1.68 14.05 7.91
C TYR A 217 0.23 14.12 8.39
N PHE A 218 -0.03 14.83 9.48
CA PHE A 218 -1.39 15.01 9.98
C PHE A 218 -2.28 15.72 8.95
N ILE A 219 -1.80 16.80 8.33
CA ILE A 219 -2.55 17.52 7.30
C ILE A 219 -2.84 16.60 6.11
N MET A 220 -1.84 15.85 5.63
CA MET A 220 -2.01 14.92 4.50
C MET A 220 -3.04 13.83 4.81
N THR A 221 -2.91 13.17 5.96
CA THR A 221 -3.80 12.06 6.33
C THR A 221 -5.21 12.54 6.69
N PHE A 222 -5.32 13.69 7.38
CA PHE A 222 -6.60 14.30 7.69
C PHE A 222 -7.35 14.72 6.43
N THR A 223 -6.65 15.36 5.47
CA THR A 223 -7.25 15.75 4.19
C THR A 223 -7.69 14.52 3.39
N ALA A 224 -6.84 13.50 3.29
CA ALA A 224 -7.20 12.25 2.64
C ALA A 224 -8.44 11.59 3.28
N SER A 225 -8.49 11.55 4.62
CA SER A 225 -9.64 10.98 5.37
C SER A 225 -10.95 11.74 5.20
N ARG A 226 -10.91 13.03 4.81
CA ARG A 226 -12.12 13.84 4.56
C ARG A 226 -12.59 13.78 3.12
N LEU A 227 -11.70 13.43 2.19
CA LEU A 227 -12.01 13.32 0.77
C LEU A 227 -12.52 11.92 0.38
N LEU A 228 -12.21 10.91 1.18
CA LEU A 228 -12.60 9.50 1.01
C LEU A 228 -13.84 9.15 1.82
#